data_7c26c1e8d486bd52e58e30fcd3521578
#
_entry.id   7c26c1e8d486bd52e58e30fcd3521578
#
_cell.length_a   1.000
_cell.length_b   1.000
_cell.length_c   1.000
_cell.angle_alpha   90.00
_cell.angle_beta   90.00
_cell.angle_gamma   90.00
#
_symmetry.space_group_name_H-M   'P 1'
#
loop_
_entity.id
_entity.type
_entity.pdbx_description
1 polymer ?
#
loop_
_entity_poly.entity_id
_entity_poly.type
_entity_poly.pdbx_seq_one_letter_code
_entity_poly.pdbx_strand_id
1 'polypeptide(L)'
;QAKRIFRKNKKIDLKQITQRLNSKNISIEYLEHLNPYNLKKVQEEDNISILAGAINCGKTRLIDHVFLMKRNPIIAIDGPAGSGKSTITKLIAKELNLLYLDTGAMYRALSWLLIKEKIDYAKESELNKFLSNISIIFKSNTFSHQDVFINNFCVTYEIRSQEISSVVSKISSIKEIREFLVNEQRKIGESGGLVAEGRDIGTTVFPYAELKIFLTASIDERAKR
;
A
#
# COMPACT_ATOMS: atom_id res chain seq x y z
N GLN A 1 2.18 21.51 -14.86
CA GLN A 1 3.39 22.20 -14.38
C GLN A 1 3.56 22.09 -12.87
N ALA A 2 2.52 22.33 -12.04
CA ALA A 2 2.55 22.18 -10.59
C ALA A 2 3.03 20.79 -10.15
N LYS A 3 2.47 19.70 -10.72
CA LYS A 3 2.94 18.31 -10.47
C LYS A 3 4.44 18.14 -10.73
N ARG A 4 4.97 18.71 -11.80
CA ARG A 4 6.39 18.60 -12.15
C ARG A 4 7.29 19.31 -11.15
N ILE A 5 6.91 20.51 -10.72
CA ILE A 5 7.63 21.28 -9.70
C ILE A 5 7.59 20.55 -8.36
N PHE A 6 6.42 20.08 -7.95
CA PHE A 6 6.25 19.37 -6.68
C PHE A 6 7.04 18.06 -6.63
N ARG A 7 7.03 17.26 -7.72
CA ARG A 7 7.83 16.02 -7.81
C ARG A 7 9.31 16.27 -7.58
N LYS A 8 9.83 17.42 -8.07
CA LYS A 8 11.24 17.77 -7.92
C LYS A 8 11.57 18.31 -6.52
N ASN A 9 10.74 19.21 -6.01
CA ASN A 9 11.07 20.02 -4.83
C ASN A 9 10.33 19.59 -3.57
N LYS A 10 9.31 18.71 -3.67
CA LYS A 10 8.38 18.31 -2.60
C LYS A 10 7.67 19.50 -1.92
N LYS A 11 7.74 20.67 -2.49
CA LYS A 11 7.13 21.93 -2.00
C LYS A 11 6.45 22.68 -3.15
N ILE A 12 5.42 23.43 -2.83
CA ILE A 12 4.72 24.33 -3.74
C ILE A 12 4.99 25.78 -3.32
N ASP A 13 5.42 26.57 -4.27
CA ASP A 13 5.47 28.03 -4.14
C ASP A 13 4.23 28.64 -4.80
N LEU A 14 3.23 28.94 -3.96
CA LEU A 14 1.98 29.55 -4.42
C LEU A 14 2.22 30.92 -5.06
N LYS A 15 3.17 31.73 -4.56
CA LYS A 15 3.49 33.04 -5.11
C LYS A 15 3.99 32.91 -6.55
N GLN A 16 4.89 31.97 -6.81
CA GLN A 16 5.41 31.75 -8.16
C GLN A 16 4.31 31.28 -9.13
N ILE A 17 3.38 30.42 -8.65
CA ILE A 17 2.26 29.97 -9.48
C ILE A 17 1.31 31.14 -9.77
N THR A 18 0.96 31.91 -8.75
CA THR A 18 0.13 33.12 -8.89
C THR A 18 0.72 34.10 -9.90
N GLN A 19 2.00 34.40 -9.80
CA GLN A 19 2.67 35.31 -10.76
C GLN A 19 2.59 34.81 -12.20
N ARG A 20 2.69 33.49 -12.41
CA ARG A 20 2.63 32.90 -13.76
C ARG A 20 1.22 32.83 -14.34
N LEU A 21 0.19 32.78 -13.49
CA LEU A 21 -1.20 32.76 -13.92
C LEU A 21 -1.73 34.18 -14.17
N ASN A 22 -1.19 35.17 -13.49
CA ASN A 22 -1.62 36.55 -13.68
C ASN A 22 -1.30 37.06 -15.11
N SER A 23 -2.37 37.35 -15.84
CA SER A 23 -2.32 37.99 -17.15
C SER A 23 -3.46 38.99 -17.28
N LYS A 24 -3.45 39.83 -18.34
CA LYS A 24 -4.49 40.86 -18.56
C LYS A 24 -5.93 40.30 -18.58
N ASN A 25 -6.10 39.02 -18.92
CA ASN A 25 -7.42 38.38 -19.07
C ASN A 25 -7.72 37.31 -18.03
N ILE A 26 -6.82 37.08 -17.05
CA ILE A 26 -7.00 36.07 -16.01
C ILE A 26 -6.85 36.74 -14.66
N SER A 27 -7.89 36.63 -13.82
CA SER A 27 -7.83 36.98 -12.39
C SER A 27 -8.00 35.75 -11.54
N ILE A 28 -7.14 35.58 -10.54
CA ILE A 28 -7.21 34.48 -9.60
C ILE A 28 -8.17 34.84 -8.50
N GLU A 29 -9.20 34.03 -8.30
CA GLU A 29 -10.14 34.18 -7.20
C GLU A 29 -9.55 33.57 -5.92
N TYR A 30 -9.07 32.31 -6.02
CA TYR A 30 -8.27 31.67 -4.98
C TYR A 30 -7.29 30.65 -5.60
N LEU A 31 -6.20 30.38 -4.87
CA LEU A 31 -5.27 29.31 -5.12
C LEU A 31 -4.76 28.81 -3.79
N GLU A 32 -5.16 27.58 -3.43
CA GLU A 32 -4.93 27.01 -2.11
C GLU A 32 -4.26 25.65 -2.18
N HIS A 33 -3.35 25.39 -1.24
CA HIS A 33 -2.67 24.12 -1.09
C HIS A 33 -3.07 23.51 0.25
N LEU A 34 -3.90 22.45 0.20
CA LEU A 34 -4.66 21.92 1.32
C LEU A 34 -4.47 20.42 1.48
N ASN A 35 -4.68 19.94 2.70
CA ASN A 35 -4.90 18.52 2.95
C ASN A 35 -6.29 18.13 2.42
N PRO A 36 -6.42 17.09 1.55
CA PRO A 36 -7.68 16.75 0.89
C PRO A 36 -8.75 16.17 1.83
N TYR A 37 -8.36 15.72 3.03
CA TYR A 37 -9.28 15.07 3.96
C TYR A 37 -9.98 16.05 4.91
N ASN A 38 -9.30 17.13 5.28
CA ASN A 38 -9.83 18.10 6.26
C ASN A 38 -9.87 19.53 5.73
N LEU A 39 -9.39 19.78 4.52
CA LEU A 39 -9.30 21.07 3.83
C LEU A 39 -8.54 22.15 4.62
N LYS A 40 -7.66 21.75 5.52
CA LYS A 40 -6.74 22.65 6.21
C LYS A 40 -5.44 22.81 5.45
N LYS A 41 -4.64 23.81 5.80
CA LYS A 41 -3.30 24.00 5.22
C LYS A 41 -2.46 22.75 5.40
N VAL A 42 -1.73 22.37 4.33
CA VAL A 42 -0.82 21.22 4.31
C VAL A 42 0.24 21.34 5.40
N GLN A 43 0.47 20.24 6.10
CA GLN A 43 1.54 20.08 7.09
C GLN A 43 2.70 19.25 6.54
N GLU A 44 3.83 19.22 7.25
CA GLU A 44 5.01 18.52 6.75
C GLU A 44 4.83 17.01 6.68
N GLU A 45 4.03 16.44 7.56
CA GLU A 45 3.69 15.01 7.60
C GLU A 45 2.70 14.55 6.52
N ASP A 46 1.97 15.48 5.89
CA ASP A 46 0.99 15.13 4.85
C ASP A 46 1.67 14.54 3.61
N ASN A 47 1.39 13.28 3.29
CA ASN A 47 1.91 12.61 2.09
C ASN A 47 1.14 12.97 0.82
N ILE A 48 -0.15 13.29 0.96
CA ILE A 48 -1.03 13.71 -0.13
C ILE A 48 -1.57 15.10 0.16
N SER A 49 -1.65 15.90 -0.88
CA SER A 49 -2.23 17.26 -0.81
C SER A 49 -2.98 17.58 -2.08
N ILE A 50 -3.83 18.59 -2.04
CA ILE A 50 -4.58 19.10 -3.17
C ILE A 50 -4.17 20.57 -3.40
N LEU A 51 -3.76 20.89 -4.61
CA LEU A 51 -3.68 22.27 -5.06
C LEU A 51 -4.97 22.58 -5.82
N ALA A 52 -5.81 23.42 -5.24
CA ALA A 52 -7.10 23.80 -5.79
C ALA A 52 -7.09 25.29 -6.13
N GLY A 53 -7.76 25.68 -7.21
CA GLY A 53 -7.86 27.06 -7.59
C GLY A 53 -9.09 27.39 -8.41
N ALA A 54 -9.54 28.62 -8.29
CA ALA A 54 -10.54 29.23 -9.18
C ALA A 54 -9.96 30.48 -9.82
N ILE A 55 -10.19 30.62 -11.10
CA ILE A 55 -9.80 31.77 -11.89
C ILE A 55 -10.98 32.30 -12.72
N ASN A 56 -10.99 33.58 -12.97
CA ASN A 56 -11.88 34.17 -13.95
C ASN A 56 -11.07 34.47 -15.22
N CYS A 57 -11.52 33.91 -16.33
CA CYS A 57 -10.98 34.18 -17.66
C CYS A 57 -12.01 34.98 -18.46
N GLY A 58 -11.86 36.29 -18.51
CA GLY A 58 -12.89 37.20 -18.98
C GLY A 58 -14.17 37.07 -18.14
N LYS A 59 -15.28 36.64 -18.76
CA LYS A 59 -16.57 36.42 -18.08
C LYS A 59 -16.77 34.99 -17.55
N THR A 60 -15.82 34.08 -17.80
CA THR A 60 -15.96 32.65 -17.45
C THR A 60 -15.16 32.33 -16.19
N ARG A 61 -15.82 31.77 -15.19
CA ARG A 61 -15.19 31.21 -13.99
C ARG A 61 -14.78 29.78 -14.24
N LEU A 62 -13.52 29.47 -14.03
CA LEU A 62 -12.95 28.12 -14.18
C LEU A 62 -12.45 27.63 -12.82
N ILE A 63 -12.76 26.39 -12.48
CA ILE A 63 -12.30 25.73 -11.27
C ILE A 63 -11.53 24.48 -11.68
N ASP A 64 -10.38 24.27 -11.07
CA ASP A 64 -9.59 23.05 -11.28
C ASP A 64 -8.82 22.68 -10.01
N HIS A 65 -8.38 21.43 -9.95
CA HIS A 65 -7.54 20.97 -8.86
C HIS A 65 -6.56 19.89 -9.33
N VAL A 66 -5.53 19.67 -8.51
CA VAL A 66 -4.54 18.63 -8.76
C VAL A 66 -4.08 18.00 -7.45
N PHE A 67 -4.09 16.68 -7.39
CA PHE A 67 -3.48 15.95 -6.29
C PHE A 67 -1.97 15.90 -6.45
N LEU A 68 -1.27 16.15 -5.34
CA LEU A 68 0.18 16.15 -5.22
C LEU A 68 0.57 15.13 -4.14
N MET A 69 1.57 14.30 -4.42
CA MET A 69 2.02 13.24 -3.51
C MET A 69 3.52 13.38 -3.26
N LYS A 70 3.95 13.36 -2.00
CA LYS A 70 5.37 13.41 -1.61
C LYS A 70 6.09 12.10 -1.88
N ARG A 71 5.39 10.97 -1.79
CA ARG A 71 5.86 9.63 -2.11
C ARG A 71 4.97 8.98 -3.17
N ASN A 72 5.41 7.85 -3.71
CA ASN A 72 4.55 7.04 -4.55
C ASN A 72 3.37 6.48 -3.73
N PRO A 73 2.18 6.26 -4.35
CA PRO A 73 1.00 5.82 -3.62
C PRO A 73 1.15 4.40 -3.06
N ILE A 74 0.44 4.14 -1.97
CA ILE A 74 0.11 2.79 -1.51
C ILE A 74 -1.34 2.50 -1.92
N ILE A 75 -1.55 1.37 -2.56
CA ILE A 75 -2.88 0.86 -2.90
C ILE A 75 -3.13 -0.38 -2.05
N ALA A 76 -4.17 -0.35 -1.23
CA ALA A 76 -4.59 -1.46 -0.39
C ALA A 76 -5.76 -2.20 -1.05
N ILE A 77 -5.62 -3.52 -1.26
CA ILE A 77 -6.67 -4.35 -1.83
C ILE A 77 -7.03 -5.45 -0.86
N ASP A 78 -8.18 -5.32 -0.23
CA ASP A 78 -8.72 -6.27 0.72
C ASP A 78 -9.86 -7.10 0.12
N GLY A 79 -10.17 -8.21 0.75
CA GLY A 79 -11.31 -9.04 0.35
C GLY A 79 -11.13 -10.52 0.67
N PRO A 80 -12.20 -11.33 0.56
CA PRO A 80 -12.19 -12.75 0.92
C PRO A 80 -11.33 -13.60 -0.04
N ALA A 81 -11.05 -14.85 0.35
CA ALA A 81 -10.39 -15.82 -0.52
C ALA A 81 -11.24 -16.05 -1.79
N GLY A 82 -10.58 -16.31 -2.93
CA GLY A 82 -11.28 -16.58 -4.19
C GLY A 82 -11.91 -15.34 -4.85
N SER A 83 -11.78 -14.12 -4.30
CA SER A 83 -12.35 -12.91 -4.92
C SER A 83 -11.56 -12.37 -6.14
N GLY A 84 -10.40 -12.94 -6.46
CA GLY A 84 -9.57 -12.49 -7.59
C GLY A 84 -8.55 -11.41 -7.26
N LYS A 85 -8.34 -11.12 -5.96
CA LYS A 85 -7.38 -10.07 -5.51
C LYS A 85 -6.03 -10.19 -6.17
N SER A 86 -5.37 -11.33 -6.07
CA SER A 86 -3.99 -11.51 -6.55
C SER A 86 -3.85 -11.21 -8.04
N THR A 87 -4.85 -11.54 -8.84
CA THR A 87 -4.87 -11.23 -10.27
C THR A 87 -4.95 -9.72 -10.50
N ILE A 88 -5.90 -9.06 -9.85
CA ILE A 88 -6.10 -7.62 -10.00
C ILE A 88 -4.92 -6.84 -9.42
N THR A 89 -4.41 -7.24 -8.24
CA THR A 89 -3.26 -6.59 -7.59
C THR A 89 -2.01 -6.62 -8.48
N LYS A 90 -1.72 -7.78 -9.08
CA LYS A 90 -0.58 -7.91 -10.01
C LYS A 90 -0.75 -7.05 -11.26
N LEU A 91 -1.96 -6.99 -11.83
CA LEU A 91 -2.23 -6.14 -12.99
C LEU A 91 -2.03 -4.65 -12.65
N ILE A 92 -2.59 -4.19 -11.54
CA ILE A 92 -2.43 -2.80 -11.07
C ILE A 92 -0.95 -2.49 -10.81
N ALA A 93 -0.24 -3.39 -10.12
CA ALA A 93 1.19 -3.21 -9.84
C ALA A 93 2.00 -3.05 -11.12
N LYS A 94 1.73 -3.87 -12.14
CA LYS A 94 2.38 -3.81 -13.46
C LYS A 94 2.06 -2.50 -14.19
N GLU A 95 0.78 -2.16 -14.32
CA GLU A 95 0.32 -0.97 -15.06
C GLU A 95 0.83 0.34 -14.44
N LEU A 96 0.90 0.41 -13.12
CA LEU A 96 1.34 1.59 -12.40
C LEU A 96 2.84 1.58 -12.05
N ASN A 97 3.57 0.52 -12.42
CA ASN A 97 4.97 0.30 -12.05
C ASN A 97 5.20 0.44 -10.54
N LEU A 98 4.36 -0.27 -9.76
CA LEU A 98 4.41 -0.34 -8.31
C LEU A 98 4.86 -1.72 -7.84
N LEU A 99 5.42 -1.80 -6.63
CA LEU A 99 5.77 -3.08 -6.02
C LEU A 99 4.49 -3.87 -5.69
N TYR A 100 4.44 -5.14 -6.05
CA TYR A 100 3.40 -6.07 -5.60
C TYR A 100 3.78 -6.65 -4.24
N LEU A 101 2.86 -6.62 -3.27
CA LEU A 101 3.04 -7.22 -1.95
C LEU A 101 1.91 -8.20 -1.63
N ASP A 102 2.23 -9.50 -1.64
CA ASP A 102 1.35 -10.58 -1.16
C ASP A 102 1.55 -10.78 0.34
N THR A 103 0.71 -10.13 1.16
CA THR A 103 0.83 -10.27 2.62
C THR A 103 0.43 -11.68 3.09
N GLY A 104 -0.45 -12.36 2.37
CA GLY A 104 -0.78 -13.75 2.65
C GLY A 104 0.42 -14.69 2.51
N ALA A 105 1.31 -14.42 1.56
CA ALA A 105 2.56 -15.16 1.41
C ALA A 105 3.49 -14.97 2.62
N MET A 106 3.51 -13.79 3.25
CA MET A 106 4.30 -13.56 4.49
C MET A 106 3.81 -14.43 5.63
N TYR A 107 2.50 -14.49 5.87
CA TYR A 107 1.92 -15.36 6.89
C TYR A 107 2.22 -16.84 6.62
N ARG A 108 2.12 -17.28 5.36
CA ARG A 108 2.44 -18.66 4.97
C ARG A 108 3.93 -18.98 5.12
N ALA A 109 4.82 -18.06 4.75
CA ALA A 109 6.26 -18.23 4.91
C ALA A 109 6.64 -18.40 6.39
N LEU A 110 6.08 -17.57 7.26
CA LEU A 110 6.31 -17.69 8.69
C LEU A 110 5.71 -19.02 9.24
N SER A 111 4.51 -19.40 8.79
CA SER A 111 3.90 -20.68 9.19
C SER A 111 4.77 -21.87 8.79
N TRP A 112 5.31 -21.85 7.58
CA TRP A 112 6.22 -22.89 7.11
C TRP A 112 7.47 -23.00 7.98
N LEU A 113 8.08 -21.87 8.33
CA LEU A 113 9.30 -21.87 9.16
C LEU A 113 9.00 -22.32 10.60
N LEU A 114 7.88 -21.91 11.19
CA LEU A 114 7.45 -22.36 12.52
C LEU A 114 7.29 -23.89 12.59
N ILE A 115 6.70 -24.48 11.55
CA ILE A 115 6.55 -25.94 11.45
C ILE A 115 7.90 -26.62 11.26
N LYS A 116 8.70 -26.13 10.33
CA LYS A 116 10.01 -26.69 10.01
C LYS A 116 10.94 -26.71 11.22
N GLU A 117 11.00 -25.62 11.96
CA GLU A 117 11.84 -25.48 13.17
C GLU A 117 11.16 -26.03 14.44
N LYS A 118 9.93 -26.58 14.31
CA LYS A 118 9.15 -27.17 15.42
C LYS A 118 8.99 -26.23 16.61
N ILE A 119 8.77 -24.94 16.32
CA ILE A 119 8.59 -23.90 17.34
C ILE A 119 7.23 -24.05 18.02
N ASP A 120 7.25 -24.08 19.35
CA ASP A 120 6.02 -24.05 20.15
C ASP A 120 5.50 -22.60 20.24
N TYR A 121 4.65 -22.24 19.25
CA TYR A 121 4.06 -20.90 19.17
C TYR A 121 2.97 -20.65 20.22
N ALA A 122 2.66 -21.61 21.11
CA ALA A 122 1.83 -21.38 22.29
C ALA A 122 2.62 -20.74 23.43
N LYS A 123 3.95 -20.81 23.39
CA LYS A 123 4.84 -20.18 24.39
C LYS A 123 5.30 -18.82 23.87
N GLU A 124 4.72 -17.76 24.41
CA GLU A 124 4.96 -16.39 24.00
C GLU A 124 6.46 -16.00 24.03
N SER A 125 7.20 -16.36 25.08
CA SER A 125 8.63 -16.03 25.21
C SER A 125 9.50 -16.70 24.14
N GLU A 126 9.20 -17.96 23.79
CA GLU A 126 9.89 -18.70 22.73
C GLU A 126 9.57 -18.11 21.37
N LEU A 127 8.28 -17.82 21.13
CA LEU A 127 7.82 -17.19 19.90
C LEU A 127 8.46 -15.81 19.68
N ASN A 128 8.46 -14.93 20.66
CA ASN A 128 9.04 -13.60 20.55
C ASN A 128 10.55 -13.64 20.26
N LYS A 129 11.30 -14.53 20.92
CA LYS A 129 12.71 -14.75 20.64
C LYS A 129 12.93 -15.27 19.21
N PHE A 130 12.08 -16.13 18.73
CA PHE A 130 12.11 -16.65 17.36
C PHE A 130 11.85 -15.54 16.35
N LEU A 131 10.76 -14.78 16.52
CA LEU A 131 10.37 -13.70 15.61
C LEU A 131 11.44 -12.61 15.47
N SER A 132 12.22 -12.32 16.53
CA SER A 132 13.28 -11.31 16.47
C SER A 132 14.41 -11.63 15.48
N ASN A 133 14.52 -12.88 15.03
CA ASN A 133 15.55 -13.34 14.10
C ASN A 133 14.99 -13.67 12.69
N ILE A 134 13.75 -13.23 12.39
CA ILE A 134 13.11 -13.53 11.11
C ILE A 134 13.30 -12.37 10.13
N SER A 135 13.66 -12.73 8.89
CA SER A 135 13.70 -11.83 7.74
C SER A 135 12.87 -12.41 6.62
N ILE A 136 11.92 -11.63 6.08
CA ILE A 136 11.11 -12.01 4.94
C ILE A 136 11.42 -11.06 3.79
N ILE A 137 11.81 -11.63 2.65
CA ILE A 137 12.23 -10.88 1.47
C ILE A 137 11.46 -11.38 0.26
N PHE A 138 10.96 -10.44 -0.53
CA PHE A 138 10.40 -10.69 -1.84
C PHE A 138 11.41 -10.33 -2.93
N LYS A 139 11.75 -11.28 -3.78
CA LYS A 139 12.58 -11.03 -4.97
C LYS A 139 11.71 -11.15 -6.21
N SER A 140 11.60 -10.07 -6.95
CA SER A 140 10.84 -10.06 -8.21
C SER A 140 11.78 -10.38 -9.37
N ASN A 141 11.54 -11.50 -10.06
CA ASN A 141 12.25 -11.85 -11.28
C ASN A 141 11.54 -11.26 -12.51
N THR A 142 10.25 -10.99 -12.40
CA THR A 142 9.41 -10.33 -13.40
C THR A 142 8.22 -9.67 -12.70
N PHE A 143 7.47 -8.82 -13.39
CA PHE A 143 6.23 -8.22 -12.85
C PHE A 143 5.16 -9.25 -12.44
N SER A 144 5.25 -10.49 -12.93
CA SER A 144 4.27 -11.56 -12.70
C SER A 144 4.71 -12.62 -11.71
N HIS A 145 6.02 -12.73 -11.45
CA HIS A 145 6.57 -13.77 -10.57
C HIS A 145 7.41 -13.14 -9.48
N GLN A 146 7.09 -13.47 -8.25
CA GLN A 146 7.76 -13.00 -7.06
C GLN A 146 8.14 -14.18 -6.20
N ASP A 147 9.45 -14.36 -5.99
CA ASP A 147 9.99 -15.37 -5.09
C ASP A 147 9.92 -14.88 -3.66
N VAL A 148 9.52 -15.77 -2.77
CA VAL A 148 9.38 -15.52 -1.33
C VAL A 148 10.53 -16.21 -0.61
N PHE A 149 11.29 -15.41 0.12
CA PHE A 149 12.36 -15.91 0.98
C PHE A 149 12.01 -15.64 2.45
N ILE A 150 12.22 -16.63 3.29
CA ILE A 150 12.24 -16.46 4.75
C ILE A 150 13.61 -16.89 5.26
N ASN A 151 14.28 -15.97 5.93
CA ASN A 151 15.72 -16.09 6.23
C ASN A 151 16.49 -16.41 4.93
N ASN A 152 17.15 -17.55 4.87
CA ASN A 152 17.91 -18.00 3.68
C ASN A 152 17.16 -19.02 2.82
N PHE A 153 15.90 -19.34 3.13
CA PHE A 153 15.11 -20.34 2.41
C PHE A 153 14.21 -19.70 1.36
N CYS A 154 14.35 -20.11 0.11
CA CYS A 154 13.34 -19.83 -0.90
C CYS A 154 12.16 -20.78 -0.67
N VAL A 155 10.99 -20.23 -0.39
CA VAL A 155 9.79 -21.01 0.02
C VAL A 155 8.60 -20.76 -0.91
N THR A 156 8.85 -20.26 -2.10
CA THR A 156 7.82 -19.84 -3.07
C THR A 156 6.78 -20.92 -3.37
N TYR A 157 7.20 -22.17 -3.45
CA TYR A 157 6.32 -23.31 -3.73
C TYR A 157 5.80 -23.95 -2.44
N GLU A 158 6.64 -24.13 -1.45
CA GLU A 158 6.37 -24.81 -0.18
C GLU A 158 5.24 -24.13 0.58
N ILE A 159 5.16 -22.82 0.56
CA ILE A 159 4.11 -22.04 1.24
C ILE A 159 2.71 -22.21 0.64
N ARG A 160 2.60 -22.89 -0.50
CA ARG A 160 1.33 -23.18 -1.18
C ARG A 160 0.82 -24.58 -0.94
N SER A 161 1.55 -25.38 -0.15
CA SER A 161 1.14 -26.74 0.21
C SER A 161 -0.16 -26.75 1.00
N GLN A 162 -0.84 -27.92 0.96
CA GLN A 162 -2.07 -28.14 1.74
C GLN A 162 -1.78 -28.09 3.25
N GLU A 163 -0.62 -28.58 3.68
CA GLU A 163 -0.17 -28.52 5.06
C GLU A 163 -0.16 -27.08 5.57
N ILE A 164 0.52 -26.17 4.87
CA ILE A 164 0.57 -24.75 5.26
C ILE A 164 -0.82 -24.11 5.18
N SER A 165 -1.62 -24.44 4.18
CA SER A 165 -2.97 -23.89 4.02
C SER A 165 -3.90 -24.28 5.17
N SER A 166 -3.70 -25.46 5.77
CA SER A 166 -4.51 -25.95 6.90
C SER A 166 -4.21 -25.23 8.23
N VAL A 167 -2.98 -24.73 8.42
CA VAL A 167 -2.53 -24.16 9.70
C VAL A 167 -2.43 -22.62 9.67
N VAL A 168 -2.26 -22.02 8.50
CA VAL A 168 -2.00 -20.58 8.38
C VAL A 168 -3.09 -19.72 9.01
N SER A 169 -4.36 -20.16 8.96
CA SER A 169 -5.46 -19.42 9.57
C SER A 169 -5.31 -19.34 11.10
N LYS A 170 -4.94 -20.46 11.75
CA LYS A 170 -4.68 -20.50 13.18
C LYS A 170 -3.46 -19.65 13.56
N ILE A 171 -2.37 -19.81 12.84
CA ILE A 171 -1.12 -19.08 13.10
C ILE A 171 -1.33 -17.57 12.90
N SER A 172 -2.05 -17.16 11.86
CA SER A 172 -2.32 -15.74 11.58
C SER A 172 -3.24 -15.07 12.61
N SER A 173 -3.93 -15.83 13.47
CA SER A 173 -4.73 -15.28 14.57
C SER A 173 -3.92 -14.95 15.83
N ILE A 174 -2.66 -15.41 15.92
CA ILE A 174 -1.78 -15.17 17.06
C ILE A 174 -1.33 -13.70 17.04
N LYS A 175 -1.53 -13.02 18.15
CA LYS A 175 -1.32 -11.57 18.28
C LYS A 175 0.13 -11.18 17.96
N GLU A 176 1.11 -11.84 18.52
CA GLU A 176 2.54 -11.60 18.38
C GLU A 176 2.98 -11.72 16.92
N ILE A 177 2.46 -12.74 16.22
CA ILE A 177 2.72 -12.96 14.79
C ILE A 177 2.11 -11.85 13.95
N ARG A 178 0.89 -11.43 14.26
CA ARG A 178 0.25 -10.32 13.53
C ARG A 178 1.00 -9.02 13.72
N GLU A 179 1.35 -8.68 14.95
CA GLU A 179 2.12 -7.46 15.26
C GLU A 179 3.46 -7.46 14.55
N PHE A 180 4.19 -8.55 14.58
CA PHE A 180 5.45 -8.71 13.87
C PHE A 180 5.26 -8.50 12.35
N LEU A 181 4.34 -9.25 11.73
CA LEU A 181 4.16 -9.18 10.28
C LEU A 181 3.59 -7.84 9.80
N VAL A 182 2.70 -7.22 10.57
CA VAL A 182 2.21 -5.85 10.28
C VAL A 182 3.36 -4.86 10.29
N ASN A 183 4.29 -4.97 11.24
CA ASN A 183 5.46 -4.09 11.31
C ASN A 183 6.39 -4.32 10.10
N GLU A 184 6.63 -5.56 9.71
CA GLU A 184 7.44 -5.86 8.50
C GLU A 184 6.78 -5.33 7.23
N GLN A 185 5.47 -5.49 7.08
CA GLN A 185 4.70 -4.94 5.96
C GLN A 185 4.80 -3.41 5.91
N ARG A 186 4.70 -2.74 7.07
CA ARG A 186 4.84 -1.28 7.17
C ARG A 186 6.23 -0.80 6.77
N LYS A 187 7.28 -1.51 7.18
CA LYS A 187 8.66 -1.21 6.76
C LYS A 187 8.80 -1.28 5.22
N ILE A 188 8.25 -2.33 4.59
CA ILE A 188 8.25 -2.46 3.13
C ILE A 188 7.52 -1.27 2.47
N GLY A 189 6.42 -0.81 3.07
CA GLY A 189 5.62 0.30 2.56
C GLY A 189 6.09 1.70 2.94
N GLU A 190 7.17 1.86 3.69
CA GLU A 190 7.60 3.17 4.22
C GLU A 190 7.85 4.21 3.13
N SER A 191 8.48 3.83 2.04
CA SER A 191 8.72 4.71 0.89
C SER A 191 7.50 4.84 -0.04
N GLY A 192 6.42 4.12 0.22
CA GLY A 192 5.28 4.00 -0.71
C GLY A 192 5.64 3.22 -1.97
N GLY A 193 4.85 3.39 -3.01
CA GLY A 193 5.12 2.77 -4.31
C GLY A 193 4.74 1.30 -4.39
N LEU A 194 3.71 0.88 -3.68
CA LEU A 194 3.29 -0.51 -3.66
C LEU A 194 1.76 -0.71 -3.78
N VAL A 195 1.38 -1.87 -4.26
CA VAL A 195 0.03 -2.42 -4.18
C VAL A 195 0.08 -3.64 -3.27
N ALA A 196 -0.59 -3.59 -2.15
CA ALA A 196 -0.65 -4.67 -1.17
C ALA A 196 -2.01 -5.36 -1.19
N GLU A 197 -2.03 -6.69 -1.17
CA GLU A 197 -3.24 -7.46 -1.01
C GLU A 197 -3.30 -8.20 0.32
N GLY A 198 -4.52 -8.31 0.87
CA GLY A 198 -4.75 -9.05 2.12
C GLY A 198 -6.18 -9.10 2.57
N ARG A 199 -6.40 -8.94 3.87
CA ARG A 199 -7.71 -8.97 4.53
C ARG A 199 -8.03 -7.67 5.27
N ASP A 200 -7.00 -7.00 5.76
CA ASP A 200 -7.07 -5.83 6.62
C ASP A 200 -5.97 -4.81 6.29
N ILE A 201 -5.56 -4.79 5.02
CA ILE A 201 -4.48 -3.92 4.54
C ILE A 201 -4.88 -2.45 4.69
N GLY A 202 -6.05 -2.08 4.21
CA GLY A 202 -6.54 -0.70 4.24
C GLY A 202 -7.05 -0.23 5.60
N THR A 203 -7.19 -1.14 6.57
CA THR A 203 -7.68 -0.80 7.92
C THR A 203 -6.60 -0.90 8.98
N THR A 204 -5.73 -1.91 8.89
CA THR A 204 -4.72 -2.20 9.93
C THR A 204 -3.30 -1.92 9.46
N VAL A 205 -2.91 -2.42 8.29
CA VAL A 205 -1.52 -2.33 7.83
C VAL A 205 -1.19 -0.93 7.33
N PHE A 206 -1.96 -0.46 6.35
CA PHE A 206 -1.83 0.86 5.73
C PHE A 206 -3.13 1.66 5.84
N PRO A 207 -3.51 2.10 7.07
CA PRO A 207 -4.75 2.86 7.27
C PRO A 207 -4.74 4.21 6.53
N TYR A 208 -3.57 4.68 6.11
CA TYR A 208 -3.36 5.90 5.33
C TYR A 208 -3.01 5.62 3.87
N ALA A 209 -3.38 4.43 3.33
CA ALA A 209 -3.24 4.14 1.91
C ALA A 209 -4.05 5.14 1.07
N GLU A 210 -3.46 5.62 -0.02
CA GLU A 210 -4.08 6.62 -0.90
C GLU A 210 -5.29 6.07 -1.65
N LEU A 211 -5.32 4.75 -1.87
CA LEU A 211 -6.48 4.05 -2.42
C LEU A 211 -6.72 2.76 -1.66
N LYS A 212 -7.97 2.54 -1.24
CA LYS A 212 -8.41 1.33 -0.57
C LYS A 212 -9.54 0.71 -1.36
N ILE A 213 -9.37 -0.55 -1.74
CA ILE A 213 -10.33 -1.32 -2.53
C ILE A 213 -10.72 -2.55 -1.73
N PHE A 214 -12.01 -2.79 -1.56
CA PHE A 214 -12.52 -4.05 -1.05
C PHE A 214 -13.09 -4.85 -2.22
N LEU A 215 -12.39 -5.90 -2.63
CA LEU A 215 -12.77 -6.75 -3.76
C LEU A 215 -13.58 -7.95 -3.28
N THR A 216 -14.76 -8.10 -3.81
CA THR A 216 -15.68 -9.20 -3.48
C THR A 216 -16.08 -9.98 -4.74
N ALA A 217 -16.54 -11.20 -4.57
CA ALA A 217 -17.21 -12.01 -5.56
C ALA A 217 -18.29 -12.86 -4.88
N SER A 218 -19.28 -13.33 -5.63
CA SER A 218 -20.32 -14.20 -5.10
C SER A 218 -19.72 -15.47 -4.47
N ILE A 219 -20.45 -16.09 -3.55
CA ILE A 219 -20.01 -17.33 -2.89
C ILE A 219 -19.75 -18.41 -3.93
N ASP A 220 -20.62 -18.53 -4.93
CA ASP A 220 -20.51 -19.53 -6.01
C ASP A 220 -19.25 -19.35 -6.83
N GLU A 221 -18.90 -18.10 -7.21
CA GLU A 221 -17.68 -17.80 -7.95
C GLU A 221 -16.42 -18.07 -7.12
N ARG A 222 -16.48 -17.82 -5.82
CA ARG A 222 -15.37 -18.08 -4.90
C ARG A 222 -15.17 -19.58 -4.62
N ALA A 223 -16.26 -20.36 -4.62
CA ALA A 223 -16.21 -21.80 -4.44
C ALA A 223 -15.68 -22.54 -5.67
N LYS A 224 -15.88 -21.98 -6.87
CA LYS A 224 -15.35 -22.54 -8.13
C LYS A 224 -13.83 -22.32 -8.30
N ARG A 225 -13.26 -21.42 -7.56
CA ARG A 225 -11.83 -21.04 -7.63
C ARG A 225 -11.01 -21.67 -6.51
#